data_e29234e22dbbbad9d9f99e9a069cdbca
#
_entry.id   e29234e22dbbbad9d9f99e9a069cdbca
#
_cell.length_a   1.000
_cell.length_b   1.000
_cell.length_c   1.000
_cell.angle_alpha   90.00
_cell.angle_beta   90.00
_cell.angle_gamma   90.00
#
_symmetry.space_group_name_H-M   'P 1'
#
loop_
_entity.id
_entity.type
_entity.pdbx_description
1 polymer ?
#
loop_
_entity_poly.entity_id
_entity_poly.type
_entity_poly.pdbx_seq_one_letter_code
_entity_poly.pdbx_strand_id
1 'polypeptide(L)'
;MGGYGFHSSYGYRHHYELLVERQGKDSELFISHVIKTMMENGCIFGGVRAINYLDCGTYESFIENQKRHATIFCDLDGVVFYNQSRYFENNYSIEPKLKPQAVSFLLGKQENGAHIVFTTARPSGAAGITEAALGAAGFKDYRILYDLPHAPRMLINDVSASNPWPSAIAINSPRDDDDYWKAVQER
;
A
#
# COMPACT_ATOMS: atom_id res chain seq x y z
N MET A 1 16.14 9.64 -7.44
CA MET A 1 16.24 9.24 -8.87
C MET A 1 15.04 9.81 -9.61
N GLY A 2 15.19 10.33 -10.83
CA GLY A 2 14.11 10.94 -11.59
C GLY A 2 13.87 10.17 -12.89
N GLY A 3 12.65 10.26 -13.43
CA GLY A 3 12.37 9.85 -14.79
C GLY A 3 12.73 10.98 -15.77
N TYR A 4 13.32 10.64 -16.90
CA TYR A 4 13.68 11.59 -17.93
C TYR A 4 12.98 11.23 -19.23
N GLY A 5 12.34 12.20 -19.85
CA GLY A 5 11.73 12.05 -21.17
C GLY A 5 12.40 12.98 -22.18
N PHE A 6 12.74 12.43 -23.33
CA PHE A 6 13.35 13.20 -24.42
C PHE A 6 12.41 13.18 -25.62
N HIS A 7 12.25 14.33 -26.27
CA HIS A 7 11.40 14.47 -27.44
C HIS A 7 11.94 13.70 -28.65
N SER A 8 13.25 13.52 -28.73
CA SER A 8 13.93 12.84 -29.82
C SER A 8 15.12 12.05 -29.33
N SER A 9 15.20 10.77 -29.68
CA SER A 9 16.38 9.93 -29.42
C SER A 9 17.60 10.40 -30.21
N TYR A 10 17.38 10.99 -31.39
CA TYR A 10 18.46 11.57 -32.20
C TYR A 10 19.06 12.79 -31.49
N GLY A 11 18.23 13.70 -30.96
CA GLY A 11 18.71 14.85 -30.22
C GLY A 11 19.48 14.46 -28.96
N TYR A 12 19.00 13.47 -28.22
CA TYR A 12 19.73 12.94 -27.07
C TYR A 12 21.11 12.37 -27.47
N ARG A 13 21.13 11.51 -28.50
CA ARG A 13 22.37 10.87 -28.98
C ARG A 13 23.40 11.90 -29.44
N HIS A 14 22.99 12.87 -30.22
CA HIS A 14 23.86 13.95 -30.67
C HIS A 14 24.55 14.68 -29.52
N HIS A 15 23.81 15.08 -28.49
CA HIS A 15 24.37 15.78 -27.34
C HIS A 15 25.21 14.87 -26.43
N TYR A 16 24.90 13.58 -26.39
CA TYR A 16 25.75 12.60 -25.73
C TYR A 16 27.11 12.48 -26.45
N GLU A 17 27.13 12.40 -27.76
CA GLU A 17 28.34 12.33 -28.56
C GLU A 17 29.22 13.60 -28.36
N LEU A 18 28.60 14.79 -28.37
CA LEU A 18 29.29 16.04 -28.03
C LEU A 18 29.89 16.03 -26.62
N LEU A 19 29.21 15.44 -25.68
CA LEU A 19 29.67 15.33 -24.29
C LEU A 19 30.87 14.37 -24.20
N VAL A 20 30.81 13.22 -24.89
CA VAL A 20 31.92 12.26 -24.99
C VAL A 20 33.15 12.87 -25.61
N GLU A 21 33.00 13.67 -26.67
CA GLU A 21 34.11 14.38 -27.30
C GLU A 21 34.80 15.39 -26.36
N ARG A 22 34.02 16.06 -25.50
CA ARG A 22 34.54 17.05 -24.55
C ARG A 22 35.22 16.44 -23.34
N GLN A 23 34.70 15.31 -22.80
CA GLN A 23 35.11 14.76 -21.51
C GLN A 23 35.93 13.46 -21.65
N GLY A 24 35.94 12.83 -22.84
CA GLY A 24 36.60 11.54 -23.07
C GLY A 24 35.71 10.36 -22.76
N LYS A 25 35.95 9.24 -23.44
CA LYS A 25 35.16 8.01 -23.32
C LYS A 25 35.28 7.30 -21.96
N ASP A 26 36.34 7.57 -21.22
CA ASP A 26 36.64 6.93 -19.93
C ASP A 26 36.02 7.69 -18.75
N SER A 27 35.31 8.81 -19.00
CA SER A 27 34.64 9.58 -17.97
C SER A 27 33.29 8.96 -17.62
N GLU A 28 32.94 8.95 -16.33
CA GLU A 28 31.61 8.55 -15.90
C GLU A 28 30.58 9.62 -16.32
N LEU A 29 29.73 9.28 -17.29
CA LEU A 29 28.75 10.18 -17.87
C LEU A 29 27.33 9.84 -17.38
N PHE A 30 26.73 10.79 -16.68
CA PHE A 30 25.34 10.69 -16.21
C PHE A 30 24.37 11.37 -17.19
N ILE A 31 23.10 10.94 -17.18
CA ILE A 31 22.03 11.58 -17.97
C ILE A 31 21.94 13.07 -17.69
N SER A 32 22.19 13.51 -16.45
CA SER A 32 22.22 14.92 -16.05
C SER A 32 23.28 15.73 -16.80
N HIS A 33 24.42 15.14 -17.14
CA HIS A 33 25.45 15.81 -17.95
C HIS A 33 24.98 16.02 -19.38
N VAL A 34 24.27 15.04 -19.96
CA VAL A 34 23.68 15.16 -21.30
C VAL A 34 22.61 16.25 -21.30
N ILE A 35 21.72 16.26 -20.30
CA ILE A 35 20.70 17.31 -20.14
C ILE A 35 21.34 18.69 -20.04
N LYS A 36 22.40 18.83 -19.23
CA LYS A 36 23.14 20.08 -19.13
C LYS A 36 23.69 20.53 -20.51
N THR A 37 24.31 19.62 -21.26
CA THR A 37 24.83 19.92 -22.60
C THR A 37 23.69 20.32 -23.54
N MET A 38 22.53 19.65 -23.48
CA MET A 38 21.35 20.02 -24.25
C MET A 38 20.86 21.43 -23.90
N MET A 39 20.79 21.77 -22.62
CA MET A 39 20.38 23.12 -22.16
C MET A 39 21.37 24.20 -22.62
N GLU A 40 22.67 23.94 -22.56
CA GLU A 40 23.73 24.83 -23.07
C GLU A 40 23.58 25.08 -24.59
N ASN A 41 22.99 24.12 -25.32
CA ASN A 41 22.67 24.24 -26.75
C ASN A 41 21.23 24.68 -27.05
N GLY A 42 20.56 25.30 -26.07
CA GLY A 42 19.26 25.93 -26.25
C GLY A 42 18.05 25.00 -26.12
N CYS A 43 18.21 23.74 -25.70
CA CYS A 43 17.09 22.88 -25.41
C CYS A 43 16.39 23.28 -24.08
N ILE A 44 15.07 23.30 -24.10
CA ILE A 44 14.27 23.65 -22.92
C ILE A 44 13.77 22.38 -22.26
N PHE A 45 13.95 22.28 -20.94
CA PHE A 45 13.43 21.20 -20.12
C PHE A 45 12.39 21.71 -19.13
N GLY A 46 11.26 21.02 -19.03
CA GLY A 46 10.24 21.25 -18.03
C GLY A 46 10.31 20.23 -16.90
N GLY A 47 10.14 20.67 -15.66
CA GLY A 47 9.99 19.76 -14.51
C GLY A 47 8.54 19.36 -14.32
N VAL A 48 8.29 18.06 -14.15
CA VAL A 48 6.98 17.53 -13.79
C VAL A 48 7.11 16.87 -12.42
N ARG A 49 6.23 17.22 -11.49
CA ARG A 49 6.19 16.57 -10.18
C ARG A 49 5.56 15.19 -10.31
N ALA A 50 6.32 14.15 -10.00
CA ALA A 50 5.78 12.81 -9.88
C ALA A 50 4.91 12.72 -8.62
N ILE A 51 3.71 12.11 -8.76
CA ILE A 51 2.85 11.72 -7.65
C ILE A 51 3.02 10.21 -7.44
N ASN A 52 2.98 9.78 -6.17
CA ASN A 52 3.15 8.37 -5.79
C ASN A 52 4.49 7.76 -6.24
N TYR A 53 5.54 8.57 -6.25
CA TYR A 53 6.88 8.09 -6.55
C TYR A 53 7.40 7.23 -5.39
N LEU A 54 7.84 6.02 -5.71
CA LEU A 54 8.51 5.11 -4.79
C LEU A 54 9.96 4.93 -5.25
N ASP A 55 10.89 5.24 -4.36
CA ASP A 55 12.31 4.99 -4.64
C ASP A 55 12.63 3.51 -4.36
N CYS A 56 13.13 2.82 -5.38
CA CYS A 56 13.63 1.44 -5.30
C CYS A 56 15.12 1.38 -5.68
N GLY A 57 15.84 2.49 -5.56
CA GLY A 57 17.23 2.61 -5.97
C GLY A 57 18.22 1.91 -5.02
N THR A 58 17.80 1.57 -3.81
CA THR A 58 18.59 0.79 -2.86
C THR A 58 17.83 -0.47 -2.44
N TYR A 59 18.55 -1.45 -1.91
CA TYR A 59 17.93 -2.68 -1.38
C TYR A 59 16.98 -2.36 -0.23
N GLU A 60 17.35 -1.45 0.65
CA GLU A 60 16.53 -1.02 1.77
C GLU A 60 15.21 -0.38 1.32
N SER A 61 15.27 0.53 0.34
CA SER A 61 14.06 1.18 -0.18
C SER A 61 13.16 0.19 -0.94
N PHE A 62 13.73 -0.78 -1.64
CA PHE A 62 13.00 -1.87 -2.25
C PHE A 62 12.25 -2.71 -1.21
N ILE A 63 12.92 -3.11 -0.11
CA ILE A 63 12.34 -3.88 0.99
C ILE A 63 11.20 -3.11 1.66
N GLU A 64 11.40 -1.81 1.95
CA GLU A 64 10.33 -0.98 2.53
C GLU A 64 9.10 -0.90 1.62
N ASN A 65 9.31 -0.84 0.32
CA ASN A 65 8.21 -0.89 -0.64
C ASN A 65 7.47 -2.23 -0.62
N GLN A 66 8.19 -3.35 -0.55
CA GLN A 66 7.56 -4.68 -0.47
C GLN A 66 6.69 -4.82 0.78
N LYS A 67 7.13 -4.31 1.93
CA LYS A 67 6.36 -4.33 3.17
C LYS A 67 5.02 -3.56 3.06
N ARG A 68 4.95 -2.52 2.24
CA ARG A 68 3.72 -1.73 2.04
C ARG A 68 2.63 -2.52 1.32
N HIS A 69 3.00 -3.49 0.48
CA HIS A 69 2.07 -4.33 -0.28
C HIS A 69 1.58 -5.56 0.49
N ALA A 70 1.54 -5.48 1.81
CA ALA A 70 1.04 -6.57 2.65
C ALA A 70 -0.42 -6.91 2.33
N THR A 71 -0.77 -8.19 2.46
CA THR A 71 -2.18 -8.60 2.50
C THR A 71 -2.64 -8.63 3.95
N ILE A 72 -3.65 -7.83 4.27
CA ILE A 72 -4.20 -7.70 5.62
C ILE A 72 -5.49 -8.53 5.71
N PHE A 73 -5.46 -9.63 6.45
CA PHE A 73 -6.66 -10.37 6.83
C PHE A 73 -7.22 -9.74 8.11
N CYS A 74 -8.38 -9.10 8.01
CA CYS A 74 -8.95 -8.31 9.09
C CYS A 74 -10.34 -8.78 9.46
N ASP A 75 -10.58 -9.10 10.73
CA ASP A 75 -11.92 -9.40 11.24
C ASP A 75 -12.79 -8.12 11.24
N LEU A 76 -14.11 -8.27 11.08
CA LEU A 76 -15.05 -7.15 11.02
C LEU A 76 -15.60 -6.81 12.41
N ASP A 77 -16.28 -7.74 13.04
CA ASP A 77 -17.03 -7.48 14.26
C ASP A 77 -16.13 -7.42 15.50
N GLY A 78 -16.09 -6.27 16.17
CA GLY A 78 -15.18 -6.01 17.29
C GLY A 78 -13.84 -5.39 16.87
N VAL A 79 -13.52 -5.38 15.55
CA VAL A 79 -12.28 -4.79 15.00
C VAL A 79 -12.59 -3.55 14.17
N VAL A 80 -13.29 -3.68 13.05
CA VAL A 80 -13.69 -2.56 12.16
C VAL A 80 -15.05 -2.01 12.56
N PHE A 81 -15.95 -2.89 12.96
CA PHE A 81 -17.25 -2.56 13.50
C PHE A 81 -17.28 -2.77 15.02
N TYR A 82 -18.02 -1.94 15.74
CA TYR A 82 -18.38 -2.29 17.10
C TYR A 82 -19.21 -3.58 17.09
N ASN A 83 -18.92 -4.47 18.05
CA ASN A 83 -19.61 -5.75 18.11
C ASN A 83 -21.10 -5.56 18.45
N GLN A 84 -21.96 -5.98 17.56
CA GLN A 84 -23.40 -5.93 17.72
C GLN A 84 -24.01 -7.31 18.03
N SER A 85 -23.22 -8.37 17.97
CA SER A 85 -23.68 -9.71 18.31
C SER A 85 -23.58 -9.96 19.81
N ARG A 86 -24.66 -10.47 20.41
CA ARG A 86 -24.63 -11.09 21.73
C ARG A 86 -24.62 -12.59 21.56
N TYR A 87 -24.16 -13.32 22.56
CA TYR A 87 -24.25 -14.77 22.57
C TYR A 87 -25.69 -15.18 22.24
N PHE A 88 -25.89 -15.95 21.15
CA PHE A 88 -27.17 -16.43 20.63
C PHE A 88 -28.12 -15.41 19.94
N GLU A 89 -27.78 -14.11 19.89
CA GLU A 89 -28.55 -13.11 19.15
C GLU A 89 -27.65 -12.38 18.15
N ASN A 90 -27.59 -12.92 16.94
CA ASN A 90 -26.84 -12.29 15.85
C ASN A 90 -27.74 -11.30 15.12
N ASN A 91 -27.56 -10.01 15.37
CA ASN A 91 -28.36 -8.98 14.71
C ASN A 91 -27.60 -8.35 13.52
N TYR A 92 -27.34 -9.17 12.49
CA TYR A 92 -26.67 -8.72 11.27
C TYR A 92 -27.57 -7.92 10.29
N SER A 93 -28.84 -7.71 10.63
CA SER A 93 -29.77 -6.88 9.87
C SER A 93 -29.71 -5.39 10.25
N ILE A 94 -28.98 -5.03 11.29
CA ILE A 94 -28.77 -3.63 11.70
C ILE A 94 -27.50 -3.11 11.04
N GLU A 95 -27.54 -1.84 10.61
CA GLU A 95 -26.38 -1.14 10.06
C GLU A 95 -25.20 -1.18 11.05
N PRO A 96 -24.03 -1.66 10.64
CA PRO A 96 -22.89 -1.78 11.53
C PRO A 96 -22.32 -0.40 11.86
N LYS A 97 -22.03 -0.18 13.15
CA LYS A 97 -21.36 1.02 13.63
C LYS A 97 -19.87 0.89 13.46
N LEU A 98 -19.28 1.75 12.66
CA LEU A 98 -17.85 1.79 12.38
C LEU A 98 -17.02 2.26 13.59
N LYS A 99 -15.79 1.74 13.70
CA LYS A 99 -14.74 2.20 14.62
C LYS A 99 -13.81 3.13 13.87
N PRO A 100 -13.84 4.46 14.11
CA PRO A 100 -13.16 5.44 13.28
C PRO A 100 -11.63 5.27 13.22
N GLN A 101 -10.99 4.87 14.32
CA GLN A 101 -9.53 4.71 14.37
C GLN A 101 -9.08 3.46 13.60
N ALA A 102 -9.82 2.34 13.73
CA ALA A 102 -9.56 1.13 12.95
C ALA A 102 -9.74 1.39 11.44
N VAL A 103 -10.80 2.10 11.06
CA VAL A 103 -11.04 2.51 9.66
C VAL A 103 -9.90 3.38 9.15
N SER A 104 -9.50 4.42 9.89
CA SER A 104 -8.39 5.31 9.51
C SER A 104 -7.08 4.54 9.32
N PHE A 105 -6.75 3.64 10.24
CA PHE A 105 -5.56 2.79 10.15
C PHE A 105 -5.57 1.94 8.86
N LEU A 106 -6.67 1.25 8.60
CA LEU A 106 -6.78 0.35 7.43
C LEU A 106 -6.80 1.11 6.11
N LEU A 107 -7.49 2.25 6.02
CA LEU A 107 -7.47 3.12 4.84
C LEU A 107 -6.06 3.64 4.56
N GLY A 108 -5.33 4.07 5.59
CA GLY A 108 -3.94 4.48 5.43
C GLY A 108 -3.03 3.35 4.94
N LYS A 109 -3.27 2.10 5.37
CA LYS A 109 -2.56 0.93 4.81
C LYS A 109 -2.94 0.68 3.35
N GLN A 110 -4.23 0.77 3.00
CA GLN A 110 -4.71 0.59 1.63
C GLN A 110 -4.15 1.66 0.68
N GLU A 111 -4.13 2.93 1.09
CA GLU A 111 -3.52 4.03 0.33
C GLU A 111 -2.02 3.82 0.08
N ASN A 112 -1.34 3.13 1.00
CA ASN A 112 0.06 2.76 0.85
C ASN A 112 0.28 1.44 0.07
N GLY A 113 -0.78 0.84 -0.51
CA GLY A 113 -0.68 -0.30 -1.40
C GLY A 113 -0.98 -1.66 -0.76
N ALA A 114 -1.43 -1.71 0.50
CA ALA A 114 -1.85 -2.96 1.11
C ALA A 114 -3.18 -3.46 0.53
N HIS A 115 -3.31 -4.78 0.37
CA HIS A 115 -4.57 -5.43 0.01
C HIS A 115 -5.33 -5.83 1.27
N ILE A 116 -6.64 -5.57 1.31
CA ILE A 116 -7.47 -5.92 2.46
C ILE A 116 -8.39 -7.07 2.10
N VAL A 117 -8.37 -8.11 2.95
CA VAL A 117 -9.31 -9.22 2.95
C VAL A 117 -10.03 -9.21 4.28
N PHE A 118 -11.26 -8.77 4.29
CA PHE A 118 -12.09 -8.87 5.49
C PHE A 118 -12.53 -10.31 5.72
N THR A 119 -12.50 -10.73 6.96
CA THR A 119 -12.93 -12.07 7.38
C THR A 119 -14.03 -11.93 8.42
N THR A 120 -15.12 -12.70 8.31
CA THR A 120 -16.24 -12.52 9.23
C THR A 120 -17.06 -13.78 9.39
N ALA A 121 -17.66 -13.94 10.56
CA ALA A 121 -18.71 -14.92 10.81
C ALA A 121 -20.11 -14.45 10.39
N ARG A 122 -20.22 -13.23 9.88
CA ARG A 122 -21.49 -12.74 9.30
C ARG A 122 -21.90 -13.66 8.16
N PRO A 123 -23.19 -14.00 8.05
CA PRO A 123 -23.67 -14.79 6.94
C PRO A 123 -23.62 -13.98 5.62
N SER A 124 -23.43 -14.65 4.51
CA SER A 124 -23.43 -14.05 3.18
C SER A 124 -24.73 -13.29 2.87
N GLY A 125 -25.84 -13.66 3.51
CA GLY A 125 -27.11 -12.90 3.46
C GLY A 125 -27.02 -11.48 4.02
N ALA A 126 -26.02 -11.18 4.84
CA ALA A 126 -25.75 -9.81 5.35
C ALA A 126 -24.79 -9.01 4.48
N ALA A 127 -24.40 -9.51 3.31
CA ALA A 127 -23.41 -8.88 2.44
C ALA A 127 -23.79 -7.43 2.08
N GLY A 128 -25.02 -7.21 1.63
CA GLY A 128 -25.47 -5.88 1.19
C GLY A 128 -25.27 -4.78 2.22
N ILE A 129 -25.66 -5.02 3.48
CA ILE A 129 -25.52 -4.02 4.56
C ILE A 129 -24.06 -3.86 4.99
N THR A 130 -23.28 -4.94 4.98
CA THR A 130 -21.86 -4.94 5.35
C THR A 130 -21.02 -4.18 4.32
N GLU A 131 -21.22 -4.46 3.03
CA GLU A 131 -20.51 -3.81 1.93
C GLU A 131 -20.90 -2.33 1.78
N ALA A 132 -22.19 -2.01 2.00
CA ALA A 132 -22.62 -0.62 2.02
C ALA A 132 -21.92 0.20 3.11
N ALA A 133 -21.76 -0.36 4.32
CA ALA A 133 -21.05 0.30 5.41
C ALA A 133 -19.54 0.46 5.12
N LEU A 134 -18.90 -0.54 4.56
CA LEU A 134 -17.48 -0.46 4.18
C LEU A 134 -17.25 0.52 3.03
N GLY A 135 -18.13 0.52 2.03
CA GLY A 135 -18.09 1.48 0.93
C GLY A 135 -18.29 2.93 1.40
N ALA A 136 -19.25 3.16 2.31
CA ALA A 136 -19.47 4.47 2.92
C ALA A 136 -18.27 4.93 3.77
N ALA A 137 -17.51 3.99 4.37
CA ALA A 137 -16.28 4.27 5.08
C ALA A 137 -15.10 4.63 4.15
N GLY A 138 -15.22 4.40 2.84
CA GLY A 138 -14.20 4.73 1.84
C GLY A 138 -13.33 3.56 1.38
N PHE A 139 -13.57 2.33 1.85
CA PHE A 139 -12.82 1.16 1.39
C PHE A 139 -13.09 0.86 -0.09
N LYS A 140 -12.02 0.51 -0.82
CA LYS A 140 -12.04 0.14 -2.24
C LYS A 140 -11.17 -1.11 -2.44
N ASP A 141 -11.46 -1.86 -3.50
CA ASP A 141 -10.62 -3.00 -3.92
C ASP A 141 -10.30 -3.99 -2.78
N TYR A 142 -11.30 -4.34 -2.01
CA TYR A 142 -11.21 -5.33 -0.93
C TYR A 142 -11.95 -6.62 -1.30
N ARG A 143 -11.70 -7.68 -0.52
CA ARG A 143 -12.48 -8.92 -0.54
C ARG A 143 -13.08 -9.17 0.83
N ILE A 144 -14.18 -9.93 0.88
CA ILE A 144 -14.79 -10.37 2.14
C ILE A 144 -15.00 -11.87 2.08
N LEU A 145 -14.57 -12.56 3.13
CA LEU A 145 -14.84 -13.97 3.38
C LEU A 145 -15.93 -14.05 4.43
N TYR A 146 -17.14 -14.34 3.97
CA TYR A 146 -18.33 -14.53 4.80
C TYR A 146 -18.44 -15.96 5.34
N ASP A 147 -19.40 -16.19 6.21
CA ASP A 147 -19.78 -17.53 6.71
C ASP A 147 -18.65 -18.30 7.39
N LEU A 148 -17.63 -17.61 7.89
CA LEU A 148 -16.53 -18.26 8.58
C LEU A 148 -16.97 -18.75 9.97
N PRO A 149 -16.47 -19.92 10.41
CA PRO A 149 -16.74 -20.40 11.77
C PRO A 149 -16.29 -19.37 12.81
N HIS A 150 -17.06 -19.27 13.91
CA HIS A 150 -16.69 -18.47 15.07
C HIS A 150 -15.61 -19.19 15.89
N ALA A 151 -14.39 -19.27 15.32
CA ALA A 151 -13.27 -20.04 15.78
C ALA A 151 -11.95 -19.29 15.54
N PRO A 152 -10.84 -19.72 16.14
CA PRO A 152 -9.54 -19.10 15.90
C PRO A 152 -9.17 -19.09 14.41
N ARG A 153 -8.51 -18.05 13.98
CA ARG A 153 -7.90 -17.93 12.64
C ARG A 153 -6.46 -18.42 12.69
N MET A 154 -6.09 -19.26 11.77
CA MET A 154 -4.71 -19.75 11.62
C MET A 154 -4.18 -19.30 10.27
N LEU A 155 -3.02 -18.66 10.25
CA LEU A 155 -2.29 -18.29 9.05
C LEU A 155 -1.04 -19.16 8.96
N ILE A 156 -0.88 -19.88 7.85
CA ILE A 156 0.25 -20.77 7.62
C ILE A 156 1.04 -20.24 6.43
N ASN A 157 2.27 -19.83 6.68
CA ASN A 157 3.21 -19.36 5.66
C ASN A 157 4.53 -20.11 5.79
N ASP A 158 5.33 -20.09 4.73
CA ASP A 158 6.71 -20.54 4.77
C ASP A 158 7.61 -19.52 5.49
N VAL A 159 8.79 -19.97 5.86
CA VAL A 159 9.88 -19.11 6.34
C VAL A 159 11.09 -19.31 5.44
N SER A 160 11.58 -18.24 4.86
CA SER A 160 12.81 -18.25 4.06
C SER A 160 13.87 -17.40 4.72
N ALA A 161 15.11 -17.91 4.76
CA ALA A 161 16.26 -17.15 5.25
C ALA A 161 16.56 -15.89 4.39
N SER A 162 16.06 -15.86 3.14
CA SER A 162 16.19 -14.71 2.24
C SER A 162 15.11 -13.64 2.47
N ASN A 163 14.07 -13.92 3.25
CA ASN A 163 13.06 -12.93 3.59
C ASN A 163 13.55 -12.03 4.71
N PRO A 164 13.69 -10.73 4.49
CA PRO A 164 14.19 -9.80 5.50
C PRO A 164 13.12 -9.40 6.53
N TRP A 165 11.92 -9.95 6.46
CA TRP A 165 10.78 -9.71 7.37
C TRP A 165 10.06 -11.01 7.70
N PRO A 166 9.29 -11.06 8.80
CA PRO A 166 8.39 -12.17 9.09
C PRO A 166 7.35 -12.34 7.98
N SER A 167 7.11 -13.58 7.54
CA SER A 167 6.09 -13.89 6.51
C SER A 167 4.66 -13.64 7.01
N ALA A 168 4.45 -13.61 8.32
CA ALA A 168 3.18 -13.29 8.95
C ALA A 168 3.37 -12.49 10.24
N ILE A 169 2.45 -11.56 10.47
CA ILE A 169 2.34 -10.77 11.69
C ILE A 169 0.90 -10.92 12.20
N ALA A 170 0.71 -11.25 13.48
CA ALA A 170 -0.60 -11.31 14.10
C ALA A 170 -0.80 -10.14 15.06
N ILE A 171 -1.91 -9.41 14.89
CA ILE A 171 -2.34 -8.33 15.78
C ILE A 171 -3.67 -8.76 16.41
N ASN A 172 -3.69 -8.92 17.73
CA ASN A 172 -4.91 -9.21 18.48
C ASN A 172 -5.36 -7.92 19.17
N SER A 173 -6.27 -7.19 18.54
CA SER A 173 -6.84 -5.97 19.14
C SER A 173 -7.88 -6.33 20.20
N PRO A 174 -7.94 -5.60 21.32
CA PRO A 174 -9.03 -5.75 22.26
C PRO A 174 -10.37 -5.47 21.58
N ARG A 175 -11.39 -6.29 21.89
CA ARG A 175 -12.71 -6.14 21.30
C ARG A 175 -13.30 -4.78 21.64
N ASP A 176 -13.85 -4.09 20.64
CA ASP A 176 -14.49 -2.78 20.75
C ASP A 176 -13.61 -1.62 21.26
N ASP A 177 -12.32 -1.84 21.50
CA ASP A 177 -11.37 -0.79 21.86
C ASP A 177 -10.88 -0.09 20.57
N ASP A 178 -11.42 1.10 20.29
CA ASP A 178 -11.02 1.87 19.11
C ASP A 178 -9.71 2.67 19.36
N ASP A 179 -9.42 3.04 20.60
CA ASP A 179 -8.21 3.79 20.94
C ASP A 179 -6.93 2.94 20.80
N TYR A 180 -7.04 1.63 20.87
CA TYR A 180 -5.94 0.70 20.59
C TYR A 180 -5.25 1.00 19.24
N TRP A 181 -6.02 1.36 18.23
CA TRP A 181 -5.50 1.61 16.88
C TRP A 181 -4.64 2.86 16.77
N LYS A 182 -4.81 3.85 17.64
CA LYS A 182 -3.91 5.01 17.75
C LYS A 182 -2.49 4.57 18.11
N ALA A 183 -2.36 3.68 19.09
CA ALA A 183 -1.06 3.15 19.52
C ALA A 183 -0.40 2.23 18.48
N VAL A 184 -1.18 1.59 17.61
CA VAL A 184 -0.66 0.75 16.52
C VAL A 184 -0.15 1.59 15.35
N GLN A 185 -0.74 2.76 15.09
CA GLN A 185 -0.31 3.68 14.04
C GLN A 185 1.07 4.29 14.31
N GLU A 186 1.46 4.43 15.58
CA GLU A 186 2.73 5.02 16.00
C GLU A 186 3.92 4.05 15.99
N ARG A 187 3.70 2.76 15.64
CA ARG A 187 4.71 1.68 15.57
C ARG A 187 5.08 1.35 14.13
#